data_68a7b592c7c9c5acfe1bcd6ffb8c6e25
#
_entry.id   68a7b592c7c9c5acfe1bcd6ffb8c6e25
#
_cell.length_a   1.000
_cell.length_b   1.000
_cell.length_c   1.000
_cell.angle_alpha   90.00
_cell.angle_beta   90.00
_cell.angle_gamma   90.00
#
_symmetry.space_group_name_H-M   'P 1'
#
loop_
_entity.id
_entity.type
_entity.pdbx_description
1 polymer ?
#
loop_
_entity_poly.entity_id
_entity_poly.type
_entity_poly.pdbx_seq_one_letter_code
_entity_poly.pdbx_strand_id
1 'polypeptide(L)'
;MKKVRLESLREELLKINGIGKETADSILLYALDKPIFVIDEYTRRIVKREHLTTDLSYDDLQKIFQDNLKKDFKIYQDFHALLVIECKSEKIKRI
;
A
#
# COMPACT_ATOMS: atom_id res chain seq x y z
N MET A 1 23.19 14.41 9.02
CA MET A 1 21.98 13.85 9.62
C MET A 1 21.87 12.37 9.27
N LYS A 2 21.69 11.51 10.26
CA LYS A 2 21.58 10.09 9.99
C LYS A 2 20.25 9.78 9.31
N LYS A 3 20.31 9.07 8.17
CA LYS A 3 19.10 8.58 7.53
C LYS A 3 18.52 7.45 8.37
N VAL A 4 17.28 7.62 8.81
CA VAL A 4 16.58 6.56 9.52
C VAL A 4 16.10 5.54 8.49
N ARG A 5 16.39 4.27 8.72
CA ARG A 5 15.98 3.21 7.81
C ARG A 5 14.46 3.08 7.79
N LEU A 6 13.92 2.82 6.61
CA LEU A 6 12.51 2.60 6.42
C LEU A 6 11.97 1.50 7.35
N GLU A 7 12.69 0.39 7.42
CA GLU A 7 12.30 -0.75 8.26
C GLU A 7 12.23 -0.38 9.73
N SER A 8 13.18 0.43 10.20
CA SER A 8 13.21 0.88 11.59
C SER A 8 12.04 1.79 11.92
N LEU A 9 11.72 2.71 11.01
CA LEU A 9 10.57 3.60 11.16
C LEU A 9 9.27 2.79 11.19
N ARG A 10 9.15 1.82 10.29
CA ARG A 10 7.98 0.96 10.22
C ARG A 10 7.78 0.18 11.51
N GLU A 11 8.86 -0.41 12.04
CA GLU A 11 8.81 -1.14 13.30
C GLU A 11 8.36 -0.26 14.47
N GLU A 12 8.88 0.97 14.53
CA GLU A 12 8.48 1.91 15.58
C GLU A 12 7.00 2.26 15.50
N LEU A 13 6.49 2.50 14.29
CA LEU A 13 5.07 2.79 14.09
C LEU A 13 4.20 1.61 14.48
N LEU A 14 4.61 0.39 14.15
CA LEU A 14 3.85 -0.81 14.46
C LEU A 14 3.79 -1.11 15.96
N LYS A 15 4.72 -0.56 16.75
CA LYS A 15 4.68 -0.69 18.21
C LYS A 15 3.61 0.18 18.84
N ILE A 16 3.12 1.19 18.14
CA ILE A 16 2.10 2.09 18.68
C ILE A 16 0.76 1.36 18.71
N ASN A 17 0.12 1.37 19.87
CA ASN A 17 -1.17 0.69 20.04
C ASN A 17 -2.21 1.27 19.08
N GLY A 18 -2.87 0.38 18.34
CA GLY A 18 -3.89 0.79 17.37
C GLY A 18 -3.40 1.06 15.96
N ILE A 19 -2.08 1.00 15.72
CA ILE A 19 -1.51 1.15 14.38
C ILE A 19 -1.15 -0.20 13.79
N GLY A 20 -1.88 -0.61 12.74
CA GLY A 20 -1.58 -1.81 11.98
C GLY A 20 -0.70 -1.49 10.77
N LYS A 21 -0.42 -2.53 9.97
CA LYS A 21 0.47 -2.42 8.80
C LYS A 21 -0.03 -1.39 7.79
N GLU A 22 -1.32 -1.39 7.49
CA GLU A 22 -1.88 -0.45 6.52
C GLU A 22 -1.70 1.01 6.98
N THR A 23 -2.01 1.29 8.24
CA THR A 23 -1.88 2.64 8.80
C THR A 23 -0.42 3.08 8.84
N ALA A 24 0.47 2.20 9.32
CA ALA A 24 1.91 2.49 9.37
C ALA A 24 2.45 2.80 7.98
N ASP A 25 2.10 1.98 6.99
CA ASP A 25 2.59 2.14 5.62
C ASP A 25 1.99 3.38 4.95
N SER A 26 0.75 3.74 5.27
CA SER A 26 0.15 4.98 4.77
C SER A 26 0.90 6.20 5.30
N ILE A 27 1.26 6.21 6.57
CA ILE A 27 2.04 7.29 7.16
C ILE A 27 3.41 7.39 6.47
N LEU A 28 4.07 6.26 6.28
CA LEU A 28 5.39 6.24 5.64
C LEU A 28 5.34 6.75 4.20
N LEU A 29 4.36 6.29 3.43
CA LEU A 29 4.27 6.66 2.01
C LEU A 29 3.84 8.11 1.82
N TYR A 30 2.80 8.56 2.52
CA TYR A 30 2.20 9.86 2.25
C TYR A 30 2.74 10.99 3.11
N ALA A 31 3.00 10.77 4.39
CA ALA A 31 3.50 11.81 5.26
C ALA A 31 5.01 11.96 5.23
N LEU A 32 5.73 10.86 5.04
CA LEU A 32 7.18 10.84 5.10
C LEU A 32 7.86 10.56 3.76
N ASP A 33 7.09 10.38 2.69
CA ASP A 33 7.58 10.14 1.33
C ASP A 33 8.55 8.96 1.25
N LYS A 34 8.26 7.89 1.97
CA LYS A 34 9.08 6.68 1.95
C LYS A 34 8.54 5.68 0.92
N PRO A 35 9.42 4.97 0.19
CA PRO A 35 8.99 4.04 -0.86
C PRO A 35 8.51 2.71 -0.28
N ILE A 36 7.29 2.71 0.21
CA ILE A 36 6.61 1.49 0.67
C ILE A 36 5.20 1.49 0.09
N PHE A 37 4.77 0.36 -0.45
CA PHE A 37 3.44 0.25 -1.04
C PHE A 37 2.40 -0.11 0.01
N VAL A 38 1.26 0.56 -0.04
CA VAL A 38 0.16 0.36 0.92
C VAL A 38 -0.87 -0.60 0.32
N ILE A 39 -1.18 -1.66 1.05
CA ILE A 39 -2.22 -2.61 0.65
C ILE A 39 -3.48 -2.30 1.47
N ASP A 40 -4.43 -1.64 0.85
CA ASP A 40 -5.70 -1.32 1.48
C ASP A 40 -6.83 -2.17 0.91
N GLU A 41 -8.06 -1.91 1.36
CA GLU A 41 -9.23 -2.63 0.89
C GLU A 41 -9.45 -2.48 -0.61
N TYR A 42 -9.19 -1.30 -1.15
CA TYR A 42 -9.36 -1.04 -2.59
C TYR A 42 -8.37 -1.86 -3.42
N THR A 43 -7.12 -1.91 -2.97
CA THR A 43 -6.10 -2.74 -3.62
C THR A 43 -6.51 -4.21 -3.63
N ARG A 44 -6.99 -4.71 -2.49
CA ARG A 44 -7.43 -6.11 -2.38
C ARG A 44 -8.62 -6.40 -3.30
N ARG A 45 -9.54 -5.48 -3.42
CA ARG A 45 -10.71 -5.64 -4.30
C ARG A 45 -10.30 -5.76 -5.76
N ILE A 46 -9.36 -4.92 -6.20
CA ILE A 46 -8.88 -4.96 -7.58
C ILE A 46 -8.11 -6.23 -7.87
N VAL A 47 -7.25 -6.65 -6.96
CA VAL A 47 -6.49 -7.90 -7.11
C VAL A 47 -7.45 -9.09 -7.22
N LYS A 48 -8.47 -9.13 -6.40
CA LYS A 48 -9.48 -10.18 -6.42
C LYS A 48 -10.29 -10.16 -7.71
N ARG A 49 -10.68 -8.97 -8.16
CA ARG A 49 -11.45 -8.80 -9.42
C ARG A 49 -10.66 -9.33 -10.62
N GLU A 50 -9.37 -9.05 -10.67
CA GLU A 50 -8.52 -9.44 -11.78
C GLU A 50 -8.02 -10.89 -11.65
N HIS A 51 -8.43 -11.62 -10.63
CA HIS A 51 -8.04 -13.02 -10.38
C HIS A 51 -6.52 -13.20 -10.29
N LEU A 52 -5.80 -12.15 -9.87
CA LEU A 52 -4.36 -12.21 -9.75
C LEU A 52 -3.92 -13.07 -8.56
N THR A 53 -4.75 -13.10 -7.50
CA THR A 53 -4.49 -13.89 -6.31
C THR A 53 -5.76 -13.90 -5.45
N THR A 54 -5.88 -14.87 -4.52
CA THR A 54 -7.06 -14.96 -3.67
C THR A 54 -6.78 -14.69 -2.19
N ASP A 55 -5.90 -15.42 -1.56
CA ASP A 55 -5.77 -15.40 -0.10
C ASP A 55 -4.36 -15.02 0.38
N LEU A 56 -3.75 -14.03 -0.27
CA LEU A 56 -2.43 -13.59 0.14
C LEU A 56 -2.50 -12.61 1.32
N SER A 57 -1.51 -12.71 2.19
CA SER A 57 -1.36 -11.81 3.32
C SER A 57 -0.99 -10.40 2.84
N TYR A 58 -1.09 -9.44 3.76
CA TYR A 58 -0.64 -8.07 3.50
C TYR A 58 0.81 -8.07 3.00
N ASP A 59 1.70 -8.77 3.70
CA ASP A 59 3.12 -8.80 3.36
C ASP A 59 3.36 -9.40 1.98
N ASP A 60 2.64 -10.46 1.62
CA ASP A 60 2.78 -11.10 0.31
C ASP A 60 2.32 -10.17 -0.81
N LEU A 61 1.17 -9.51 -0.64
CA LEU A 61 0.67 -8.56 -1.63
C LEU A 61 1.61 -7.36 -1.78
N GLN A 62 2.08 -6.82 -0.66
CA GLN A 62 3.03 -5.70 -0.68
C GLN A 62 4.29 -6.07 -1.45
N LYS A 63 4.82 -7.27 -1.22
CA LYS A 63 6.00 -7.75 -1.92
C LYS A 63 5.77 -7.85 -3.43
N ILE A 64 4.61 -8.39 -3.84
CA ILE A 64 4.27 -8.51 -5.25
C ILE A 64 4.26 -7.14 -5.94
N PHE A 65 3.59 -6.15 -5.34
CA PHE A 65 3.54 -4.82 -5.91
C PHE A 65 4.93 -4.18 -5.94
N GLN A 66 5.68 -4.29 -4.86
CA GLN A 66 7.01 -3.66 -4.77
C GLN A 66 8.03 -4.33 -5.69
N ASP A 67 7.91 -5.62 -5.93
CA ASP A 67 8.80 -6.33 -6.86
C ASP A 67 8.52 -5.95 -8.33
N ASN A 68 7.30 -5.51 -8.64
CA ASN A 68 6.88 -5.22 -10.01
C ASN A 68 6.82 -3.72 -10.33
N LEU A 69 7.01 -2.85 -9.35
CA LEU A 69 7.04 -1.41 -9.54
C LEU A 69 8.42 -0.86 -9.20
N LYS A 70 8.80 0.22 -9.90
CA LYS A 70 10.04 0.91 -9.57
C LYS A 70 9.96 1.43 -8.14
N LYS A 71 11.03 1.27 -7.36
CA LYS A 71 11.07 1.70 -5.96
C LYS A 71 11.15 3.22 -5.85
N ASP A 72 10.00 3.86 -5.87
CA ASP A 72 9.85 5.32 -5.86
C ASP A 72 8.55 5.68 -5.18
N PHE A 73 8.59 6.54 -4.16
CA PHE A 73 7.39 6.87 -3.40
C PHE A 73 6.32 7.55 -4.26
N LYS A 74 6.72 8.35 -5.24
CA LYS A 74 5.78 9.01 -6.15
C LYS A 74 5.03 8.00 -7.02
N ILE A 75 5.75 7.01 -7.53
CA ILE A 75 5.15 5.95 -8.32
C ILE A 75 4.16 5.16 -7.47
N TYR A 76 4.51 4.87 -6.22
CA TYR A 76 3.62 4.15 -5.30
C TYR A 76 2.39 4.98 -4.96
N GLN A 77 2.55 6.28 -4.71
CA GLN A 77 1.42 7.17 -4.44
C GLN A 77 0.48 7.25 -5.64
N ASP A 78 1.04 7.43 -6.84
CA ASP A 78 0.25 7.55 -8.07
C ASP A 78 -0.49 6.25 -8.38
N PHE A 79 0.20 5.12 -8.27
CA PHE A 79 -0.40 3.82 -8.55
C PHE A 79 -1.52 3.50 -7.56
N HIS A 80 -1.27 3.76 -6.27
CA HIS A 80 -2.27 3.58 -5.23
C HIS A 80 -3.52 4.44 -5.48
N ALA A 81 -3.31 5.70 -5.85
CA ALA A 81 -4.42 6.60 -6.19
C ALA A 81 -5.23 6.10 -7.37
N LEU A 82 -4.57 5.57 -8.41
CA LEU A 82 -5.25 5.00 -9.57
C LEU A 82 -6.09 3.79 -9.18
N LEU A 83 -5.60 2.94 -8.30
CA LEU A 83 -6.35 1.79 -7.81
C LEU A 83 -7.62 2.22 -7.08
N VAL A 84 -7.52 3.24 -6.25
CA VAL A 84 -8.67 3.78 -5.51
C VAL A 84 -9.70 4.36 -6.48
N ILE A 85 -9.25 5.15 -7.45
CA ILE A 85 -10.13 5.75 -8.46
C ILE A 85 -10.83 4.66 -9.27
N GLU A 86 -10.11 3.66 -9.73
CA GLU A 86 -10.67 2.56 -10.51
C GLU A 86 -11.74 1.81 -9.72
N CYS A 87 -11.48 1.51 -8.47
CA CYS A 87 -12.41 0.80 -7.62
C CYS A 87 -13.70 1.61 -7.40
N LYS A 88 -13.57 2.91 -7.16
CA LYS A 88 -14.74 3.79 -6.97
C LYS A 88 -15.53 3.96 -8.26
N SER A 89 -14.87 4.08 -9.41
CA SER A 89 -15.52 4.21 -10.70
C SER A 89 -16.35 2.97 -11.03
N GLU A 90 -15.83 1.79 -10.77
CA GLU A 90 -16.55 0.54 -10.97
C GLU A 90 -17.79 0.46 -10.08
N LYS A 91 -17.66 0.91 -8.84
CA LYS A 91 -18.78 0.94 -7.90
C LYS A 91 -19.91 1.86 -8.38
N ILE A 92 -19.58 2.99 -8.99
CA ILE A 92 -20.55 3.92 -9.58
C ILE A 92 -21.23 3.29 -10.77
N LYS A 93 -20.48 2.59 -11.63
CA LYS A 93 -21.04 1.94 -12.83
C LYS A 93 -22.07 0.86 -12.51
N ARG A 94 -22.06 0.31 -11.32
CA ARG A 94 -22.97 -0.76 -10.89
C ARG A 94 -24.31 -0.24 -10.36
N ILE A 95 -24.43 1.05 -10.23
CA ILE A 95 -25.71 1.68 -9.83
C ILE A 95 -26.57 1.98 -11.08
#